data_0d0ce3e02448c99a40a8d4503e49bc1e
#
_entry.id   0d0ce3e02448c99a40a8d4503e49bc1e
#
_cell.length_a   1.000
_cell.length_b   1.000
_cell.length_c   1.000
_cell.angle_alpha   90.00
_cell.angle_beta   90.00
_cell.angle_gamma   90.00
#
_symmetry.space_group_name_H-M   'P 1'
#
loop_
_entity.id
_entity.type
_entity.pdbx_description
1 polymer ?
#
loop_
_entity_poly.entity_id
_entity_poly.type
_entity_poly.pdbx_seq_one_letter_code
_entity_poly.pdbx_strand_id
1 'polypeptide(L)'
;LQFIPRKFDDALYIMYSSRTTGKPKCIVHGIGGTLLQHVKELGLHTNLTNHQNIFYFTTCGWMMWNWLVSSLFFGATITLYEGSPATPSLPEFFDIIDREEIDIFGTSPKFLKALEETGYDALNKFKSLKTILSTGAPLISEQYDFVYQKIKEDVQLSSICGGTDILGCFMLGNPVLPVKRGEIQCLGLAMD
;
A
#
# COMPACT_ATOMS: atom_id res chain seq x y z
N LEU A 1 -21.59 -10.09 -17.30
CA LEU A 1 -20.31 -10.69 -16.93
C LEU A 1 -20.46 -12.21 -16.86
N GLN A 2 -19.55 -12.95 -17.49
CA GLN A 2 -19.51 -14.40 -17.41
C GLN A 2 -18.28 -14.81 -16.61
N PHE A 3 -18.49 -15.49 -15.48
CA PHE A 3 -17.40 -15.98 -14.62
C PHE A 3 -17.00 -17.38 -15.07
N ILE A 4 -15.70 -17.63 -15.16
CA ILE A 4 -15.14 -18.94 -15.50
C ILE A 4 -14.60 -19.57 -14.21
N PRO A 5 -15.15 -20.72 -13.76
CA PRO A 5 -14.61 -21.44 -12.59
C PRO A 5 -13.14 -21.80 -12.78
N ARG A 6 -12.35 -21.65 -11.73
CA ARG A 6 -10.92 -21.98 -11.69
C ARG A 6 -10.61 -22.83 -10.45
N LYS A 7 -9.56 -23.63 -10.54
CA LYS A 7 -9.05 -24.36 -9.37
C LYS A 7 -8.25 -23.43 -8.48
N PHE A 8 -8.14 -23.79 -7.21
CA PHE A 8 -7.39 -23.03 -6.22
C PHE A 8 -5.94 -22.79 -6.63
N ASP A 9 -5.29 -23.82 -7.19
CA ASP A 9 -3.87 -23.79 -7.58
C ASP A 9 -3.63 -23.37 -9.05
N ASP A 10 -4.68 -23.00 -9.80
CA ASP A 10 -4.48 -22.47 -11.15
C ASP A 10 -3.63 -21.19 -11.06
N ALA A 11 -2.69 -21.04 -12.01
CA ALA A 11 -1.80 -19.89 -12.03
C ALA A 11 -2.58 -18.58 -12.26
N LEU A 12 -2.31 -17.58 -11.42
CA LEU A 12 -2.88 -16.22 -11.54
C LEU A 12 -1.83 -15.25 -12.06
N TYR A 13 -0.67 -15.19 -11.41
CA TYR A 13 0.41 -14.27 -11.75
C TYR A 13 1.73 -15.00 -11.95
N ILE A 14 2.52 -14.50 -12.89
CA ILE A 14 3.92 -14.87 -13.06
C ILE A 14 4.73 -13.62 -12.74
N MET A 15 5.41 -13.62 -11.59
CA MET A 15 6.16 -12.50 -11.08
C MET A 15 7.65 -12.75 -11.13
N TYR A 16 8.42 -11.70 -11.24
CA TYR A 16 9.89 -11.80 -11.25
C TYR A 16 10.48 -11.12 -10.02
N SER A 17 11.27 -11.85 -9.24
CA SER A 17 12.05 -11.24 -8.17
C SER A 17 13.42 -10.83 -8.71
N SER A 18 13.79 -9.56 -8.50
CA SER A 18 15.15 -9.10 -8.77
C SER A 18 16.08 -9.67 -7.71
N ARG A 19 17.12 -10.39 -8.14
CA ARG A 19 18.21 -10.81 -7.25
C ARG A 19 19.34 -9.79 -7.32
N THR A 20 20.08 -9.67 -6.22
CA THR A 20 21.33 -8.91 -6.18
C THR A 20 22.41 -9.53 -7.06
N THR A 21 22.31 -10.83 -7.35
CA THR A 21 23.25 -11.58 -8.19
C THR A 21 22.49 -12.62 -9.02
N GLY A 22 22.65 -12.58 -10.35
CA GLY A 22 22.09 -13.57 -11.27
C GLY A 22 20.81 -13.15 -12.01
N LYS A 23 20.24 -14.10 -12.77
CA LYS A 23 18.99 -13.87 -13.52
C LYS A 23 17.79 -13.79 -12.56
N PRO A 24 16.77 -12.93 -12.84
CA PRO A 24 15.54 -12.89 -12.05
C PRO A 24 14.89 -14.27 -11.93
N LYS A 25 14.38 -14.60 -10.75
CA LYS A 25 13.54 -15.78 -10.59
C LYS A 25 12.13 -15.51 -11.08
N CYS A 26 11.59 -16.46 -11.83
CA CYS A 26 10.19 -16.50 -12.19
C CYS A 26 9.43 -17.26 -11.09
N ILE A 27 8.43 -16.61 -10.51
CA ILE A 27 7.60 -17.16 -9.43
C ILE A 27 6.16 -17.18 -9.93
N VAL A 28 5.54 -18.37 -9.87
CA VAL A 28 4.12 -18.54 -10.23
C VAL A 28 3.29 -18.52 -8.96
N HIS A 29 2.33 -17.61 -8.89
CA HIS A 29 1.38 -17.50 -7.78
C HIS A 29 0.00 -18.02 -8.20
N GLY A 30 -0.58 -18.89 -7.36
CA GLY A 30 -1.90 -19.48 -7.59
C GLY A 30 -3.05 -18.52 -7.20
N ILE A 31 -4.23 -18.78 -7.78
CA ILE A 31 -5.42 -17.94 -7.58
C ILE A 31 -5.84 -17.90 -6.10
N GLY A 32 -6.03 -19.07 -5.50
CA GLY A 32 -6.59 -19.16 -4.15
C GLY A 32 -5.64 -18.61 -3.09
N GLY A 33 -4.35 -18.98 -3.16
CA GLY A 33 -3.34 -18.48 -2.23
C GLY A 33 -3.18 -16.95 -2.31
N THR A 34 -3.14 -16.40 -3.52
CA THR A 34 -3.08 -14.95 -3.72
C THR A 34 -4.29 -14.25 -3.12
N LEU A 35 -5.50 -14.75 -3.41
CA LEU A 35 -6.72 -14.14 -2.88
C LEU A 35 -6.77 -14.17 -1.35
N LEU A 36 -6.46 -15.30 -0.73
CA LEU A 36 -6.44 -15.42 0.72
C LEU A 36 -5.43 -14.45 1.37
N GLN A 37 -4.22 -14.37 0.80
CA GLN A 37 -3.17 -13.47 1.28
C GLN A 37 -3.61 -12.01 1.20
N HIS A 38 -4.12 -11.57 0.06
CA HIS A 38 -4.52 -10.19 -0.15
C HIS A 38 -5.79 -9.82 0.65
N VAL A 39 -6.79 -10.71 0.72
CA VAL A 39 -8.01 -10.47 1.51
C VAL A 39 -7.68 -10.33 2.99
N LYS A 40 -6.80 -11.18 3.52
CA LYS A 40 -6.29 -11.07 4.89
C LYS A 40 -5.64 -9.69 5.13
N GLU A 41 -4.76 -9.26 4.25
CA GLU A 41 -4.01 -8.01 4.41
C GLU A 41 -4.90 -6.76 4.22
N LEU A 42 -5.69 -6.75 3.16
CA LEU A 42 -6.58 -5.64 2.87
C LEU A 42 -7.70 -5.51 3.92
N GLY A 43 -8.35 -6.63 4.27
CA GLY A 43 -9.47 -6.62 5.20
C GLY A 43 -9.04 -6.44 6.66
N LEU A 44 -8.10 -7.27 7.13
CA LEU A 44 -7.79 -7.32 8.57
C LEU A 44 -6.68 -6.36 8.99
N HIS A 45 -5.69 -6.13 8.12
CA HIS A 45 -4.55 -5.27 8.44
C HIS A 45 -4.73 -3.82 7.95
N THR A 46 -5.45 -3.62 6.87
CA THR A 46 -5.72 -2.29 6.31
C THR A 46 -7.13 -1.79 6.65
N ASN A 47 -8.01 -2.68 7.14
CA ASN A 47 -9.42 -2.40 7.46
C ASN A 47 -10.19 -1.83 6.24
N LEU A 48 -9.90 -2.36 5.05
CA LEU A 48 -10.56 -1.95 3.82
C LEU A 48 -12.00 -2.44 3.76
N THR A 49 -12.91 -1.57 3.36
CA THR A 49 -14.35 -1.85 3.19
C THR A 49 -14.84 -1.40 1.81
N ASN A 50 -16.09 -1.76 1.46
CA ASN A 50 -16.71 -1.43 0.18
C ASN A 50 -17.07 0.05 -0.02
N HIS A 51 -16.95 0.88 1.01
CA HIS A 51 -17.28 2.32 0.93
C HIS A 51 -16.02 3.19 0.86
N GLN A 52 -14.85 2.58 0.72
CA GLN A 52 -13.59 3.29 0.78
C GLN A 52 -12.95 3.40 -0.60
N ASN A 53 -12.20 4.50 -0.76
CA ASN A 53 -11.35 4.75 -1.91
C ASN A 53 -9.89 4.50 -1.52
N ILE A 54 -9.24 3.61 -2.28
CA ILE A 54 -7.83 3.29 -2.11
C ILE A 54 -7.01 3.73 -3.31
N PHE A 55 -5.93 4.41 -3.04
CA PHE A 55 -4.92 4.77 -4.03
C PHE A 55 -3.55 4.28 -3.59
N TYR A 56 -2.91 3.47 -4.41
CA TYR A 56 -1.52 3.08 -4.22
C TYR A 56 -0.68 3.61 -5.39
N PHE A 57 0.28 4.50 -5.08
CA PHE A 57 1.18 5.00 -6.11
C PHE A 57 2.16 3.89 -6.52
N THR A 58 1.85 3.21 -7.60
CA THR A 58 2.58 2.04 -8.11
C THR A 58 2.49 1.96 -9.63
N THR A 59 3.31 1.11 -10.23
CA THR A 59 3.24 0.74 -11.65
C THR A 59 2.75 -0.69 -11.79
N CYS A 60 2.23 -1.05 -12.97
CA CYS A 60 1.77 -2.41 -13.28
C CYS A 60 2.90 -3.47 -13.19
N GLY A 61 4.16 -3.06 -13.26
CA GLY A 61 5.31 -3.94 -13.12
C GLY A 61 5.76 -4.18 -11.67
N TRP A 62 5.16 -3.51 -10.70
CA TRP A 62 5.48 -3.68 -9.29
C TRP A 62 4.42 -4.49 -8.56
N MET A 63 4.83 -5.37 -7.63
CA MET A 63 3.94 -6.29 -6.90
C MET A 63 2.75 -5.58 -6.23
N MET A 64 2.92 -4.34 -5.77
CA MET A 64 1.84 -3.59 -5.14
C MET A 64 0.67 -3.27 -6.07
N TRP A 65 0.85 -3.32 -7.39
CA TRP A 65 -0.25 -3.27 -8.34
C TRP A 65 -1.20 -4.48 -8.19
N ASN A 66 -0.63 -5.68 -8.11
CA ASN A 66 -1.40 -6.91 -7.92
C ASN A 66 -2.18 -6.89 -6.60
N TRP A 67 -1.54 -6.36 -5.55
CA TRP A 67 -2.15 -6.18 -4.24
C TRP A 67 -3.30 -5.15 -4.30
N LEU A 68 -3.09 -4.00 -4.95
CA LEU A 68 -4.09 -2.94 -5.13
C LEU A 68 -5.32 -3.45 -5.89
N VAL A 69 -5.14 -4.18 -6.99
CA VAL A 69 -6.25 -4.74 -7.80
C VAL A 69 -7.14 -5.66 -6.97
N SER A 70 -6.58 -6.39 -6.01
CA SER A 70 -7.36 -7.26 -5.12
C SER A 70 -8.32 -6.50 -4.19
N SER A 71 -8.19 -5.18 -4.05
CA SER A 71 -9.15 -4.32 -3.35
C SER A 71 -10.55 -4.39 -3.95
N LEU A 72 -10.67 -4.72 -5.23
CA LEU A 72 -11.96 -4.92 -5.92
C LEU A 72 -12.77 -6.08 -5.33
N PHE A 73 -12.13 -7.05 -4.66
CA PHE A 73 -12.83 -8.11 -3.92
C PHE A 73 -13.76 -7.55 -2.84
N PHE A 74 -13.36 -6.43 -2.22
CA PHE A 74 -14.15 -5.76 -1.18
C PHE A 74 -15.23 -4.84 -1.76
N GLY A 75 -15.28 -4.63 -3.08
CA GLY A 75 -16.13 -3.61 -3.69
C GLY A 75 -15.65 -2.18 -3.42
N ALA A 76 -14.39 -2.02 -3.02
CA ALA A 76 -13.77 -0.71 -2.83
C ALA A 76 -13.52 0.00 -4.17
N THR A 77 -13.45 1.32 -4.12
CA THR A 77 -13.03 2.13 -5.27
C THR A 77 -11.50 2.16 -5.34
N ILE A 78 -10.95 1.94 -6.53
CA ILE A 78 -9.52 2.12 -6.78
C ILE A 78 -9.32 3.41 -7.58
N THR A 79 -8.58 4.35 -7.02
CA THR A 79 -8.10 5.52 -7.78
C THR A 79 -6.81 5.15 -8.51
N LEU A 80 -6.74 5.48 -9.80
CA LEU A 80 -5.56 5.29 -10.63
C LEU A 80 -5.04 6.66 -11.08
N TYR A 81 -3.73 6.79 -11.11
CA TYR A 81 -3.05 7.99 -11.59
C TYR A 81 -2.05 7.65 -12.68
N GLU A 82 -2.17 8.32 -13.81
CA GLU A 82 -1.20 8.24 -14.90
C GLU A 82 -0.42 9.55 -14.99
N GLY A 83 0.88 9.46 -14.88
CA GLY A 83 1.77 10.61 -14.94
C GLY A 83 2.89 10.56 -13.91
N SER A 84 3.70 11.60 -13.90
CA SER A 84 4.76 11.77 -12.92
C SER A 84 4.24 12.49 -11.68
N PRO A 85 4.51 11.97 -10.45
CA PRO A 85 4.13 12.66 -9.23
C PRO A 85 4.88 13.99 -9.03
N ALA A 86 5.96 14.21 -9.79
CA ALA A 86 6.71 15.47 -9.76
C ALA A 86 6.13 16.55 -10.70
N THR A 87 5.05 16.26 -11.43
CA THR A 87 4.48 17.17 -12.41
C THR A 87 3.00 17.42 -12.11
N PRO A 88 2.56 18.65 -11.88
CA PRO A 88 3.40 19.87 -11.85
C PRO A 88 4.28 19.98 -10.60
N SER A 89 3.90 19.37 -9.46
CA SER A 89 4.69 19.31 -8.23
C SER A 89 4.25 18.18 -7.32
N LEU A 90 5.11 17.73 -6.40
CA LEU A 90 4.76 16.73 -5.40
C LEU A 90 3.61 17.16 -4.47
N PRO A 91 3.54 18.42 -3.99
CA PRO A 91 2.39 18.91 -3.24
C PRO A 91 1.07 18.79 -4.00
N GLU A 92 1.02 19.23 -5.25
CA GLU A 92 -0.20 19.14 -6.06
C GLU A 92 -0.60 17.71 -6.38
N PHE A 93 0.36 16.81 -6.60
CA PHE A 93 0.09 15.39 -6.71
C PHE A 93 -0.49 14.83 -5.40
N PHE A 94 0.08 15.19 -4.25
CA PHE A 94 -0.39 14.68 -2.96
C PHE A 94 -1.79 15.20 -2.61
N ASP A 95 -2.16 16.38 -3.08
CA ASP A 95 -3.50 16.95 -2.91
C ASP A 95 -4.62 16.17 -3.62
N ILE A 96 -4.27 15.16 -4.44
CA ILE A 96 -5.24 14.19 -4.98
C ILE A 96 -6.02 13.48 -3.88
N ILE A 97 -5.42 13.31 -2.72
CA ILE A 97 -6.06 12.65 -1.56
C ILE A 97 -7.32 13.40 -1.14
N ASP A 98 -7.27 14.73 -1.11
CA ASP A 98 -8.42 15.57 -0.76
C ASP A 98 -9.44 15.62 -1.91
N ARG A 99 -8.96 15.81 -3.14
CA ARG A 99 -9.80 15.95 -4.32
C ARG A 99 -10.62 14.71 -4.64
N GLU A 100 -10.02 13.52 -4.49
CA GLU A 100 -10.64 12.24 -4.79
C GLU A 100 -11.17 11.53 -3.53
N GLU A 101 -11.18 12.21 -2.38
CA GLU A 101 -11.65 11.69 -1.08
C GLU A 101 -11.04 10.31 -0.75
N ILE A 102 -9.71 10.19 -0.88
CA ILE A 102 -9.00 8.92 -0.68
C ILE A 102 -8.95 8.59 0.81
N ASP A 103 -9.43 7.39 1.17
CA ASP A 103 -9.36 6.86 2.54
C ASP A 103 -8.01 6.21 2.85
N ILE A 104 -7.42 5.51 1.87
CA ILE A 104 -6.20 4.73 2.03
C ILE A 104 -5.21 5.13 0.95
N PHE A 105 -4.07 5.68 1.38
CA PHE A 105 -3.00 6.10 0.47
C PHE A 105 -1.75 5.24 0.64
N GLY A 106 -1.33 4.58 -0.43
CA GLY A 106 -0.12 3.77 -0.46
C GLY A 106 1.02 4.43 -1.22
N THR A 107 2.21 4.42 -0.62
CA THR A 107 3.39 5.10 -1.14
C THR A 107 4.70 4.44 -0.68
N SER A 108 5.80 5.17 -0.79
CA SER A 108 7.13 4.75 -0.34
C SER A 108 7.77 5.78 0.60
N PRO A 109 8.74 5.37 1.43
CA PRO A 109 9.52 6.30 2.25
C PRO A 109 10.21 7.40 1.42
N LYS A 110 10.67 7.06 0.21
CA LYS A 110 11.28 8.05 -0.70
C LYS A 110 10.32 9.16 -1.09
N PHE A 111 9.05 8.81 -1.35
CA PHE A 111 8.03 9.80 -1.68
C PHE A 111 7.76 10.72 -0.48
N LEU A 112 7.57 10.16 0.72
CA LEU A 112 7.34 10.93 1.93
C LEU A 112 8.51 11.88 2.23
N LYS A 113 9.74 11.41 2.03
CA LYS A 113 10.94 12.25 2.19
C LYS A 113 10.99 13.38 1.18
N ALA A 114 10.74 13.10 -0.09
CA ALA A 114 10.71 14.11 -1.13
C ALA A 114 9.60 15.15 -0.89
N LEU A 115 8.44 14.73 -0.40
CA LEU A 115 7.35 15.65 -0.04
C LEU A 115 7.74 16.54 1.16
N GLU A 116 8.35 15.98 2.19
CA GLU A 116 8.89 16.72 3.34
C GLU A 116 9.88 17.81 2.89
N GLU A 117 10.79 17.47 1.97
CA GLU A 117 11.81 18.38 1.45
C GLU A 117 11.21 19.57 0.67
N THR A 118 9.97 19.49 0.20
CA THR A 118 9.26 20.64 -0.39
C THR A 118 8.77 21.64 0.65
N GLY A 119 8.87 21.33 1.94
CA GLY A 119 8.28 22.14 3.02
C GLY A 119 6.76 21.96 3.13
N TYR A 120 6.20 20.87 2.59
CA TYR A 120 4.76 20.61 2.62
C TYR A 120 4.20 20.59 4.04
N ASP A 121 3.16 21.38 4.26
CA ASP A 121 2.45 21.48 5.54
C ASP A 121 0.96 21.64 5.26
N ALA A 122 0.20 20.60 5.51
CA ALA A 122 -1.26 20.57 5.31
C ALA A 122 -1.93 19.79 6.44
N LEU A 123 -1.48 20.05 7.68
CA LEU A 123 -1.95 19.34 8.86
C LEU A 123 -3.47 19.31 8.95
N ASN A 124 -4.03 18.09 9.02
CA ASN A 124 -5.46 17.80 9.13
C ASN A 124 -6.32 18.30 7.94
N LYS A 125 -5.72 18.59 6.78
CA LYS A 125 -6.44 18.92 5.55
C LYS A 125 -7.28 17.74 5.06
N PHE A 126 -6.71 16.55 5.06
CA PHE A 126 -7.27 15.33 4.43
C PHE A 126 -8.31 14.63 5.33
N LYS A 127 -9.57 15.04 5.23
CA LYS A 127 -10.64 14.52 6.11
C LYS A 127 -10.95 13.04 5.88
N SER A 128 -10.94 12.59 4.64
CA SER A 128 -11.21 11.20 4.25
C SER A 128 -10.10 10.25 4.66
N LEU A 129 -8.83 10.71 4.64
CA LEU A 129 -7.65 9.88 4.83
C LEU A 129 -7.62 9.21 6.21
N LYS A 130 -7.62 7.89 6.23
CA LYS A 130 -7.58 7.05 7.44
C LYS A 130 -6.27 6.30 7.59
N THR A 131 -5.66 5.91 6.46
CA THR A 131 -4.47 5.06 6.47
C THR A 131 -3.46 5.52 5.42
N ILE A 132 -2.19 5.61 5.82
CA ILE A 132 -1.05 5.74 4.93
C ILE A 132 -0.24 4.44 5.00
N LEU A 133 -0.03 3.80 3.86
CA LEU A 133 0.78 2.59 3.71
C LEU A 133 2.14 2.97 3.11
N SER A 134 3.22 2.49 3.68
CA SER A 134 4.57 2.80 3.19
C SER A 134 5.42 1.54 3.08
N THR A 135 5.96 1.27 1.88
CA THR A 135 6.83 0.11 1.62
C THR A 135 7.91 0.41 0.58
N GLY A 136 8.79 -0.57 0.35
CA GLY A 136 9.89 -0.50 -0.61
C GLY A 136 11.22 -0.07 -0.01
N ALA A 137 11.22 0.46 1.22
CA ALA A 137 12.38 0.78 2.05
C ALA A 137 11.93 0.91 3.51
N PRO A 138 12.85 0.87 4.49
CA PRO A 138 12.51 1.18 5.87
C PRO A 138 11.95 2.60 6.02
N LEU A 139 10.86 2.73 6.77
CA LEU A 139 10.30 4.02 7.16
C LEU A 139 11.00 4.48 8.44
N ILE A 140 11.79 5.53 8.35
CA ILE A 140 12.57 6.04 9.48
C ILE A 140 11.73 6.93 10.41
N SER A 141 12.19 7.09 11.64
CA SER A 141 11.47 7.81 12.70
C SER A 141 11.05 9.24 12.35
N GLU A 142 11.91 9.97 11.63
CA GLU A 142 11.67 11.35 11.20
C GLU A 142 10.48 11.45 10.24
N GLN A 143 10.23 10.41 9.45
CA GLN A 143 9.08 10.37 8.54
C GLN A 143 7.76 10.14 9.28
N TYR A 144 7.78 9.46 10.44
CA TYR A 144 6.61 9.41 11.33
C TYR A 144 6.31 10.81 11.87
N ASP A 145 7.35 11.53 12.32
CA ASP A 145 7.21 12.90 12.81
C ASP A 145 6.61 13.80 11.73
N PHE A 146 7.11 13.73 10.50
CA PHE A 146 6.58 14.49 9.37
C PHE A 146 5.10 14.20 9.13
N VAL A 147 4.71 12.93 9.06
CA VAL A 147 3.31 12.56 8.81
C VAL A 147 2.40 13.10 9.90
N TYR A 148 2.73 12.87 11.18
CA TYR A 148 1.86 13.27 12.29
C TYR A 148 1.86 14.77 12.58
N GLN A 149 2.94 15.48 12.25
CA GLN A 149 3.02 16.93 12.49
C GLN A 149 2.59 17.78 11.30
N LYS A 150 2.64 17.23 10.06
CA LYS A 150 2.46 18.01 8.83
C LYS A 150 1.36 17.50 7.91
N ILE A 151 0.91 16.27 8.09
CA ILE A 151 -0.13 15.67 7.23
C ILE A 151 -1.40 15.43 8.03
N LYS A 152 -1.35 14.52 9.03
CA LYS A 152 -2.56 14.19 9.79
C LYS A 152 -2.21 13.51 11.12
N GLU A 153 -2.79 14.03 12.23
CA GLU A 153 -2.54 13.53 13.58
C GLU A 153 -3.21 12.17 13.87
N ASP A 154 -4.39 11.93 13.30
CA ASP A 154 -5.23 10.76 13.57
C ASP A 154 -5.21 9.72 12.42
N VAL A 155 -4.11 9.61 11.70
CA VAL A 155 -3.95 8.64 10.61
C VAL A 155 -3.22 7.39 11.09
N GLN A 156 -3.63 6.22 10.61
CA GLN A 156 -2.83 5.00 10.77
C GLN A 156 -1.66 5.02 9.77
N LEU A 157 -0.44 5.21 10.26
CA LEU A 157 0.76 5.11 9.45
C LEU A 157 1.33 3.69 9.53
N SER A 158 1.14 2.92 8.47
CA SER A 158 1.57 1.53 8.37
C SER A 158 2.87 1.42 7.58
N SER A 159 3.97 1.16 8.27
CA SER A 159 5.19 0.66 7.63
C SER A 159 5.01 -0.81 7.27
N ILE A 160 5.38 -1.19 6.04
CA ILE A 160 5.13 -2.53 5.50
C ILE A 160 6.44 -3.14 5.05
N CYS A 161 6.68 -4.39 5.42
CA CYS A 161 7.76 -5.24 4.94
C CYS A 161 7.18 -6.48 4.26
N GLY A 162 7.47 -6.66 2.98
CA GLY A 162 6.94 -7.78 2.20
C GLY A 162 7.80 -8.09 0.99
N GLY A 163 7.30 -8.94 0.13
CA GLY A 163 8.04 -9.34 -1.06
C GLY A 163 7.22 -10.05 -2.13
N THR A 164 7.80 -10.05 -3.33
CA THR A 164 7.25 -10.73 -4.50
C THR A 164 7.16 -12.24 -4.29
N ASP A 165 8.04 -12.81 -3.46
CA ASP A 165 8.08 -14.25 -3.19
C ASP A 165 6.79 -14.79 -2.56
N ILE A 166 6.15 -13.98 -1.71
CA ILE A 166 4.86 -14.33 -1.06
C ILE A 166 3.69 -13.53 -1.63
N LEU A 167 3.96 -12.64 -2.58
CA LEU A 167 2.99 -11.69 -3.16
C LEU A 167 2.19 -10.95 -2.08
N GLY A 168 2.85 -10.53 -1.01
CA GLY A 168 2.25 -9.92 0.16
C GLY A 168 3.27 -9.46 1.19
N CYS A 169 2.83 -9.34 2.43
CA CYS A 169 3.57 -8.73 3.53
C CYS A 169 3.88 -9.74 4.65
N PHE A 170 5.14 -9.73 5.13
CA PHE A 170 5.56 -10.45 6.34
C PHE A 170 5.13 -9.71 7.60
N MET A 171 5.30 -8.37 7.56
CA MET A 171 4.97 -7.45 8.66
C MET A 171 4.28 -6.22 8.09
N LEU A 172 3.26 -5.73 8.78
CA LEU A 172 2.46 -4.61 8.32
C LEU A 172 1.68 -3.96 9.46
N GLY A 173 0.76 -3.06 9.10
CA GLY A 173 -0.10 -2.35 10.04
C GLY A 173 -1.15 -3.23 10.72
N ASN A 174 -1.74 -2.68 11.77
CA ASN A 174 -2.87 -3.29 12.45
C ASN A 174 -3.78 -2.18 13.00
N PRO A 175 -5.06 -2.12 12.59
CA PRO A 175 -5.96 -1.02 12.95
C PRO A 175 -6.33 -0.97 14.43
N VAL A 176 -6.10 -2.04 15.19
CA VAL A 176 -6.42 -2.12 16.63
C VAL A 176 -5.19 -1.99 17.54
N LEU A 177 -3.99 -1.83 16.97
CA LEU A 177 -2.76 -1.60 17.72
C LEU A 177 -2.26 -0.16 17.57
N PRO A 178 -1.61 0.39 18.59
CA PRO A 178 -0.99 1.71 18.48
C PRO A 178 0.16 1.70 17.46
N VAL A 179 0.28 2.79 16.71
CA VAL A 179 1.46 3.04 15.88
C VAL A 179 2.58 3.57 16.77
N LYS A 180 3.75 2.92 16.72
CA LYS A 180 4.94 3.37 17.41
C LYS A 180 5.96 3.92 16.42
N ARG A 181 6.55 5.04 16.78
CA ARG A 181 7.53 5.76 15.98
C ARG A 181 8.71 4.87 15.60
N GLY A 182 8.95 4.67 14.29
CA GLY A 182 10.06 3.88 13.77
C GLY A 182 9.85 2.35 13.81
N GLU A 183 8.67 1.86 14.21
CA GLU A 183 8.38 0.43 14.28
C GLU A 183 7.33 -0.01 13.24
N ILE A 184 7.40 -1.28 12.82
CA ILE A 184 6.29 -1.96 12.13
C ILE A 184 5.39 -2.57 13.20
N GLN A 185 4.07 -2.40 13.09
CA GLN A 185 3.14 -2.70 14.18
C GLN A 185 3.09 -4.20 14.55
N CYS A 186 3.08 -5.11 13.58
CA CYS A 186 2.98 -6.54 13.87
C CYS A 186 3.41 -7.43 12.70
N LEU A 187 3.57 -8.71 12.99
CA LEU A 187 3.62 -9.77 11.99
C LEU A 187 2.27 -9.86 11.25
N GLY A 188 2.31 -10.19 9.97
CA GLY A 188 1.10 -10.51 9.22
C GLY A 188 0.41 -11.73 9.82
N LEU A 189 -0.92 -11.73 9.89
CA LEU A 189 -1.67 -12.90 10.34
C LEU A 189 -1.31 -14.13 9.50
N ALA A 190 -1.15 -15.29 10.14
CA ALA A 190 -0.72 -16.54 9.52
C ALA A 190 0.67 -16.47 8.83
N MET A 191 1.52 -15.58 9.27
CA MET A 191 2.95 -15.52 8.91
C MET A 191 3.75 -15.88 10.15
N ASP A 192 4.46 -17.01 10.08
CA ASP A 192 5.32 -17.52 11.16
C ASP A 192 6.77 -17.01 11.00
#